data_bfe72d0f9bcdf15db27bc700d2fe060c
#
_entry.id   bfe72d0f9bcdf15db27bc700d2fe060c
#
_cell.length_a   1.000
_cell.length_b   1.000
_cell.length_c   1.000
_cell.angle_alpha   90.00
_cell.angle_beta   90.00
_cell.angle_gamma   90.00
#
_symmetry.space_group_name_H-M   'P 1'
#
loop_
_entity.id
_entity.type
_entity.pdbx_description
1 polymer ?
#
loop_
_entity_poly.entity_id
_entity_poly.type
_entity_poly.pdbx_seq_one_letter_code
_entity_poly.pdbx_strand_id
1 'polypeptide(L)'
;MKIQIINGPNINLLGKREPSIYGSVTFEDYLADLRKRYVDVEIDYFQSNIEGEMIDCIQQVGFDVDGIILNAGAYTHTSIALQDAIRSVTSPVIEVHISNVHSRGSFRHVSMIACACKGVICGFGLNSYRLALEALLDR
;
A
#
# COMPACT_ATOMS: atom_id res chain seq x y z
N MET A 1 10.86 -13.78 -6.42
CA MET A 1 9.56 -13.11 -6.43
C MET A 1 9.77 -11.61 -6.32
N LYS A 2 9.01 -10.85 -7.09
CA LYS A 2 9.15 -9.41 -7.17
C LYS A 2 7.86 -8.73 -6.71
N ILE A 3 7.96 -7.86 -5.71
CA ILE A 3 6.81 -7.16 -5.10
C ILE A 3 7.04 -5.66 -5.20
N GLN A 4 6.01 -4.93 -5.61
CA GLN A 4 6.02 -3.48 -5.64
C GLN A 4 5.18 -2.92 -4.50
N ILE A 5 5.78 -2.07 -3.68
CA ILE A 5 5.04 -1.28 -2.69
C ILE A 5 4.79 0.10 -3.29
N ILE A 6 3.53 0.55 -3.24
CA ILE A 6 3.15 1.90 -3.68
C ILE A 6 2.47 2.60 -2.51
N ASN A 7 3.04 3.71 -2.06
CA ASN A 7 2.49 4.54 -1.01
C ASN A 7 2.02 5.89 -1.57
N GLY A 8 0.85 6.30 -1.13
CA GLY A 8 0.22 7.54 -1.55
C GLY A 8 0.53 8.75 -0.66
N PRO A 9 -0.38 9.76 -0.68
CA PRO A 9 -0.13 11.06 -0.07
C PRO A 9 0.19 10.97 1.41
N ASN A 10 1.16 11.77 1.81
CA ASN A 10 1.55 12.00 3.19
C ASN A 10 2.28 10.83 3.88
N ILE A 11 2.40 9.68 3.23
CA ILE A 11 3.17 8.56 3.80
C ILE A 11 4.66 8.89 3.86
N ASN A 12 5.13 9.81 3.00
CA ASN A 12 6.49 10.33 3.07
C ASN A 12 6.78 11.06 4.38
N LEU A 13 5.73 11.48 5.10
CA LEU A 13 5.87 12.15 6.40
C LEU A 13 5.72 11.20 7.59
N LEU A 14 5.68 9.90 7.33
CA LEU A 14 5.59 8.91 8.39
C LEU A 14 6.76 9.07 9.37
N GLY A 15 6.45 9.02 10.66
CA GLY A 15 7.41 9.30 11.71
C GLY A 15 7.45 10.77 12.15
N LYS A 16 6.83 11.67 11.36
CA LYS A 16 6.86 13.12 11.62
C LYS A 16 5.48 13.70 11.89
N ARG A 17 4.39 13.07 11.37
CA ARG A 17 3.01 13.55 11.56
C ARG A 17 2.20 12.51 12.33
N GLU A 18 1.29 12.99 13.19
CA GLU A 18 0.33 12.16 13.93
C GLU A 18 0.96 10.88 14.50
N PRO A 19 2.03 10.99 15.35
CA PRO A 19 2.73 9.80 15.85
C PRO A 19 1.82 8.83 16.61
N SER A 20 0.74 9.32 17.21
CA SER A 20 -0.24 8.48 17.91
C SER A 20 -0.97 7.52 16.97
N ILE A 21 -1.03 7.83 15.67
CA ILE A 21 -1.69 7.00 14.65
C ILE A 21 -0.67 6.18 13.88
N TYR A 22 0.42 6.82 13.43
CA TYR A 22 1.37 6.24 12.48
C TYR A 22 2.69 5.80 13.10
N GLY A 23 2.96 6.18 14.37
CA GLY A 23 4.23 5.90 15.04
C GLY A 23 5.33 6.87 14.67
N SER A 24 6.53 6.65 15.21
CA SER A 24 7.71 7.52 15.03
C SER A 24 8.74 6.96 14.05
N VAL A 25 8.58 5.72 13.58
CA VAL A 25 9.50 5.08 12.63
C VAL A 25 9.19 5.57 11.21
N THR A 26 10.22 5.91 10.44
CA THR A 26 10.03 6.28 9.04
C THR A 26 9.75 5.04 8.19
N PHE A 27 9.12 5.24 7.03
CA PHE A 27 8.85 4.12 6.13
C PHE A 27 10.15 3.53 5.58
N GLU A 28 11.14 4.37 5.30
CA GLU A 28 12.43 3.94 4.80
C GLU A 28 13.14 3.01 5.78
N ASP A 29 13.09 3.32 7.08
CA ASP A 29 13.64 2.45 8.12
C ASP A 29 12.93 1.11 8.17
N TYR A 30 11.60 1.15 8.12
CA TYR A 30 10.78 -0.06 8.10
C TYR A 30 11.09 -0.93 6.86
N LEU A 31 11.19 -0.28 5.70
CA LEU A 31 11.47 -0.96 4.43
C LEU A 31 12.83 -1.67 4.47
N ALA A 32 13.84 -1.03 5.05
CA ALA A 32 15.15 -1.64 5.21
C ALA A 32 15.08 -2.92 6.04
N ASP A 33 14.32 -2.88 7.15
CA ASP A 33 14.14 -4.05 8.00
C ASP A 33 13.34 -5.15 7.29
N LEU A 34 12.30 -4.77 6.54
CA LEU A 34 11.50 -5.72 5.79
C LEU A 34 12.34 -6.45 4.74
N ARG A 35 13.19 -5.72 4.04
CA ARG A 35 14.11 -6.31 3.05
C ARG A 35 15.08 -7.30 3.67
N LYS A 36 15.57 -7.02 4.88
CA LYS A 36 16.45 -7.93 5.61
C LYS A 36 15.77 -9.23 6.00
N ARG A 37 14.47 -9.17 6.33
CA ARG A 37 13.68 -10.34 6.72
C ARG A 37 13.29 -11.21 5.54
N TYR A 38 13.16 -10.62 4.35
CA TYR A 38 12.70 -11.31 3.14
C TYR A 38 13.74 -11.20 2.05
N VAL A 39 14.93 -11.75 2.33
CA VAL A 39 16.10 -11.62 1.43
C VAL A 39 15.90 -12.24 0.06
N ASP A 40 14.97 -13.20 -0.05
CA ASP A 40 14.65 -13.88 -1.32
C ASP A 40 13.57 -13.16 -2.13
N VAL A 41 13.04 -12.05 -1.63
CA VAL A 41 12.02 -11.27 -2.30
C VAL A 41 12.60 -9.93 -2.72
N GLU A 42 12.47 -9.60 -4.01
CA GLU A 42 12.82 -8.27 -4.49
C GLU A 42 11.66 -7.32 -4.18
N ILE A 43 11.90 -6.34 -3.31
CA ILE A 43 10.89 -5.38 -2.89
C ILE A 43 11.26 -4.01 -3.43
N ASP A 44 10.49 -3.53 -4.41
CA ASP A 44 10.64 -2.19 -4.95
C ASP A 44 9.65 -1.25 -4.27
N TYR A 45 9.99 0.02 -4.20
CA TYR A 45 9.21 1.02 -3.48
C TYR A 45 9.00 2.28 -4.32
N PHE A 46 7.77 2.78 -4.31
CA PHE A 46 7.41 4.05 -4.92
C PHE A 46 6.45 4.79 -3.99
N GLN A 47 6.65 6.09 -3.84
CA GLN A 47 5.77 6.96 -3.07
C GLN A 47 5.50 8.23 -3.86
N SER A 48 4.23 8.66 -3.88
CA SER A 48 3.87 9.95 -4.48
C SER A 48 2.64 10.52 -3.82
N ASN A 49 2.57 11.84 -3.76
CA ASN A 49 1.36 12.56 -3.36
C ASN A 49 0.42 12.80 -4.54
N ILE A 50 0.81 12.42 -5.74
CA ILE A 50 0.10 12.73 -6.98
C ILE A 50 -0.62 11.48 -7.48
N GLU A 51 -1.95 11.57 -7.58
CA GLU A 51 -2.80 10.44 -7.99
C GLU A 51 -2.36 9.84 -9.34
N GLY A 52 -2.11 10.70 -10.32
CA GLY A 52 -1.70 10.25 -11.66
C GLY A 52 -0.39 9.50 -11.65
N GLU A 53 0.56 9.88 -10.79
CA GLU A 53 1.82 9.15 -10.68
C GLU A 53 1.64 7.75 -10.10
N MET A 54 0.70 7.60 -9.18
CA MET A 54 0.36 6.28 -8.64
C MET A 54 -0.25 5.40 -9.71
N ILE A 55 -1.14 5.96 -10.54
CA ILE A 55 -1.74 5.26 -11.67
C ILE A 55 -0.66 4.83 -12.66
N ASP A 56 0.25 5.74 -13.01
CA ASP A 56 1.35 5.44 -13.92
C ASP A 56 2.22 4.31 -13.39
N CYS A 57 2.53 4.32 -12.10
CA CYS A 57 3.31 3.26 -11.47
C CYS A 57 2.60 1.91 -11.56
N ILE A 58 1.31 1.86 -11.24
CA ILE A 58 0.51 0.63 -11.34
C ILE A 58 0.56 0.08 -12.76
N GLN A 59 0.37 0.93 -13.77
CA GLN A 59 0.39 0.52 -15.16
C GLN A 59 1.77 0.04 -15.58
N GLN A 60 2.82 0.68 -15.09
CA GLN A 60 4.19 0.34 -15.44
C GLN A 60 4.62 -1.02 -14.91
N VAL A 61 4.23 -1.36 -13.68
CA VAL A 61 4.69 -2.60 -13.02
C VAL A 61 3.65 -3.72 -13.04
N GLY A 62 2.38 -3.39 -13.25
CA GLY A 62 1.25 -4.27 -12.97
C GLY A 62 1.11 -5.50 -13.87
N PHE A 63 1.95 -5.65 -14.89
CA PHE A 63 1.99 -6.84 -15.73
C PHE A 63 3.24 -7.68 -15.49
N ASP A 64 4.19 -7.18 -14.69
CA ASP A 64 5.49 -7.80 -14.54
C ASP A 64 5.79 -8.28 -13.12
N VAL A 65 5.22 -7.63 -12.11
CA VAL A 65 5.49 -8.01 -10.71
C VAL A 65 4.53 -9.12 -10.24
N ASP A 66 4.95 -9.85 -9.22
CA ASP A 66 4.15 -10.93 -8.64
C ASP A 66 3.04 -10.41 -7.73
N GLY A 67 3.16 -9.18 -7.26
CA GLY A 67 2.12 -8.52 -6.48
C GLY A 67 2.43 -7.07 -6.20
N ILE A 68 1.37 -6.31 -5.92
CA ILE A 68 1.44 -4.90 -5.54
C ILE A 68 0.81 -4.74 -4.15
N ILE A 69 1.52 -4.06 -3.27
CA ILE A 69 1.00 -3.65 -1.96
C ILE A 69 0.74 -2.14 -2.07
N LEU A 70 -0.53 -1.76 -2.00
CA LEU A 70 -0.96 -0.39 -2.26
C LEU A 70 -1.57 0.24 -1.02
N ASN A 71 -0.93 1.30 -0.53
CA ASN A 71 -1.50 2.19 0.46
C ASN A 71 -1.77 3.54 -0.23
N ALA A 72 -3.00 3.70 -0.73
CA ALA A 72 -3.36 4.88 -1.52
C ALA A 72 -3.60 6.13 -0.66
N GLY A 73 -3.49 6.02 0.67
CA GLY A 73 -3.77 7.13 1.56
C GLY A 73 -5.20 7.61 1.40
N ALA A 74 -5.42 8.92 1.40
CA ALA A 74 -6.77 9.48 1.26
C ALA A 74 -7.41 9.19 -0.09
N TYR A 75 -6.63 8.92 -1.14
CA TYR A 75 -7.22 8.55 -2.45
C TYR A 75 -7.99 7.24 -2.40
N THR A 76 -7.76 6.39 -1.39
CA THR A 76 -8.56 5.20 -1.15
C THR A 76 -10.06 5.51 -1.14
N HIS A 77 -10.43 6.66 -0.59
CA HIS A 77 -11.81 7.03 -0.32
C HIS A 77 -12.44 7.85 -1.44
N THR A 78 -11.69 8.24 -2.47
CA THR A 78 -12.13 9.16 -3.51
C THR A 78 -11.83 8.71 -4.94
N SER A 79 -10.82 7.85 -5.15
CA SER A 79 -10.28 7.65 -6.49
C SER A 79 -10.91 6.48 -7.23
N ILE A 80 -11.84 6.77 -8.10
CA ILE A 80 -12.34 5.81 -9.10
C ILE A 80 -11.24 5.52 -10.12
N ALA A 81 -10.39 6.50 -10.42
CA ALA A 81 -9.31 6.33 -11.39
C ALA A 81 -8.29 5.28 -10.93
N LEU A 82 -7.96 5.24 -9.63
CA LEU A 82 -7.12 4.18 -9.08
C LEU A 82 -7.81 2.81 -9.15
N GLN A 83 -9.11 2.75 -8.87
CA GLN A 83 -9.87 1.51 -9.02
C GLN A 83 -9.74 0.97 -10.44
N ASP A 84 -9.92 1.83 -11.44
CA ASP A 84 -9.83 1.44 -12.84
C ASP A 84 -8.42 0.98 -13.21
N ALA A 85 -7.39 1.64 -12.69
CA ALA A 85 -6.00 1.25 -12.93
C ALA A 85 -5.71 -0.15 -12.38
N ILE A 86 -6.17 -0.44 -11.15
CA ILE A 86 -6.01 -1.75 -10.53
C ILE A 86 -6.68 -2.84 -11.37
N ARG A 87 -7.88 -2.58 -11.87
CA ARG A 87 -8.60 -3.54 -12.74
C ARG A 87 -7.94 -3.76 -14.09
N SER A 88 -7.10 -2.82 -14.53
CA SER A 88 -6.47 -2.86 -15.85
C SER A 88 -5.23 -3.74 -15.90
N VAL A 89 -4.65 -4.09 -14.77
CA VAL A 89 -3.40 -4.85 -14.69
C VAL A 89 -3.66 -6.28 -14.23
N THR A 90 -2.67 -7.16 -14.43
CA THR A 90 -2.82 -8.58 -14.08
C THR A 90 -2.22 -8.94 -12.72
N SER A 91 -1.28 -8.16 -12.22
CA SER A 91 -0.68 -8.42 -10.91
C SER A 91 -1.72 -8.23 -9.80
N PRO A 92 -1.80 -9.17 -8.83
CA PRO A 92 -2.72 -9.00 -7.71
C PRO A 92 -2.31 -7.80 -6.84
N VAL A 93 -3.31 -7.06 -6.38
CA VAL A 93 -3.11 -5.87 -5.53
C VAL A 93 -3.74 -6.13 -4.18
N ILE A 94 -2.99 -5.85 -3.11
CA ILE A 94 -3.52 -5.85 -1.75
C ILE A 94 -3.55 -4.42 -1.24
N GLU A 95 -4.73 -3.98 -0.83
CA GLU A 95 -4.93 -2.67 -0.19
C GLU A 95 -4.44 -2.74 1.25
N VAL A 96 -3.61 -1.77 1.65
CA VAL A 96 -3.06 -1.70 3.00
C VAL A 96 -3.32 -0.33 3.61
N HIS A 97 -3.67 -0.33 4.90
CA HIS A 97 -3.75 0.87 5.72
C HIS A 97 -3.02 0.64 7.04
N ILE A 98 -2.24 1.63 7.47
CA ILE A 98 -1.48 1.57 8.72
C ILE A 98 -2.44 1.64 9.91
N SER A 99 -3.37 2.60 9.87
CA SER A 99 -4.38 2.76 10.91
C SER A 99 -5.57 1.85 10.66
N ASN A 100 -6.35 1.60 11.74
CA ASN A 100 -7.66 1.00 11.57
C ASN A 100 -8.61 2.08 11.08
N VAL A 101 -8.93 2.07 9.78
CA VAL A 101 -9.77 3.08 9.14
C VAL A 101 -11.18 3.13 9.74
N HIS A 102 -11.64 2.04 10.32
CA HIS A 102 -12.98 1.96 10.93
C HIS A 102 -13.07 2.67 12.28
N SER A 103 -11.94 3.00 12.90
CA SER A 103 -11.88 3.79 14.14
C SER A 103 -11.68 5.28 13.88
N ARG A 104 -11.63 5.70 12.62
CA ARG A 104 -11.44 7.09 12.19
C ARG A 104 -12.76 7.67 11.69
N GLY A 105 -12.74 8.88 11.11
CA GLY A 105 -13.93 9.53 10.59
C GLY A 105 -14.69 8.68 9.58
N SER A 106 -16.01 8.84 9.53
CA SER A 106 -16.89 7.99 8.69
C SER A 106 -16.52 8.00 7.21
N PHE A 107 -15.95 9.10 6.70
CA PHE A 107 -15.50 9.19 5.30
C PHE A 107 -14.38 8.21 4.98
N ARG A 108 -13.72 7.62 5.98
CA ARG A 108 -12.66 6.63 5.81
C ARG A 108 -13.17 5.19 5.86
N HIS A 109 -14.47 4.99 6.08
CA HIS A 109 -15.04 3.64 6.20
C HIS A 109 -15.31 3.00 4.84
N VAL A 110 -15.36 3.80 3.76
CA VAL A 110 -15.62 3.29 2.42
C VAL A 110 -14.35 3.38 1.59
N SER A 111 -13.98 2.25 1.00
CA SER A 111 -12.87 2.19 0.05
C SER A 111 -13.42 2.12 -1.37
N MET A 112 -12.96 3.03 -2.23
CA MET A 112 -13.28 3.02 -3.66
C MET A 112 -12.45 1.98 -4.42
N ILE A 113 -11.38 1.46 -3.82
CA ILE A 113 -10.46 0.55 -4.52
C ILE A 113 -10.55 -0.89 -4.04
N ALA A 114 -11.12 -1.15 -2.86
CA ALA A 114 -11.16 -2.48 -2.26
C ALA A 114 -11.77 -3.53 -3.19
N CYS A 115 -12.82 -3.16 -3.93
CA CYS A 115 -13.51 -4.08 -4.83
C CYS A 115 -12.66 -4.54 -6.00
N ALA A 116 -11.58 -3.82 -6.32
CA ALA A 116 -10.64 -4.18 -7.39
C ALA A 116 -9.40 -4.92 -6.83
N CYS A 117 -9.20 -4.92 -5.52
CA CYS A 117 -8.06 -5.56 -4.89
C CYS A 117 -8.35 -7.03 -4.56
N LYS A 118 -7.28 -7.82 -4.44
CA LYS A 118 -7.38 -9.21 -3.98
C LYS A 118 -7.83 -9.29 -2.53
N GLY A 119 -7.42 -8.34 -1.69
CA GLY A 119 -7.78 -8.27 -0.29
C GLY A 119 -7.40 -6.94 0.33
N VAL A 120 -7.80 -6.77 1.59
CA VAL A 120 -7.56 -5.53 2.37
C VAL A 120 -7.00 -5.91 3.73
N ILE A 121 -5.94 -5.22 4.14
CA ILE A 121 -5.34 -5.35 5.48
C ILE A 121 -5.23 -3.95 6.07
N CYS A 122 -5.79 -3.74 7.25
CA CYS A 122 -5.73 -2.44 7.92
C CYS A 122 -5.60 -2.60 9.42
N GLY A 123 -4.97 -1.61 10.06
CA GLY A 123 -5.02 -1.46 11.52
C GLY A 123 -3.87 -2.06 12.30
N PHE A 124 -2.91 -2.68 11.65
CA PHE A 124 -1.78 -3.35 12.32
C PHE A 124 -0.47 -2.54 12.24
N GLY A 125 -0.58 -1.23 12.07
CA GLY A 125 0.58 -0.37 11.93
C GLY A 125 1.38 -0.74 10.69
N LEU A 126 2.69 -0.56 10.75
CA LEU A 126 3.59 -0.93 9.64
C LEU A 126 3.58 -2.44 9.37
N ASN A 127 3.23 -3.26 10.38
CA ASN A 127 3.12 -4.70 10.18
C ASN A 127 2.07 -5.09 9.15
N SER A 128 1.15 -4.18 8.82
CA SER A 128 0.17 -4.42 7.75
C SER A 128 0.85 -4.72 6.41
N TYR A 129 1.98 -4.08 6.12
CA TYR A 129 2.74 -4.35 4.90
C TYR A 129 3.34 -5.75 4.89
N ARG A 130 3.89 -6.19 6.03
CA ARG A 130 4.45 -7.54 6.13
C ARG A 130 3.34 -8.60 5.96
N LEU A 131 2.18 -8.36 6.57
CA LEU A 131 1.05 -9.27 6.41
C LEU A 131 0.59 -9.36 4.95
N ALA A 132 0.58 -8.23 4.23
CA ALA A 132 0.27 -8.21 2.81
C ALA A 132 1.30 -8.99 2.00
N LEU A 133 2.59 -8.84 2.34
CA LEU A 133 3.65 -9.60 1.70
C LEU A 133 3.46 -11.09 1.90
N GLU A 134 3.16 -11.52 3.13
CA GLU A 134 2.90 -12.95 3.42
C GLU A 134 1.70 -13.46 2.63
N ALA A 135 0.64 -12.64 2.51
CA ALA A 135 -0.52 -13.02 1.70
C ALA A 135 -0.17 -13.21 0.23
N LEU A 136 0.73 -12.39 -0.31
CA LEU A 136 1.18 -12.51 -1.70
C LEU A 136 2.12 -13.71 -1.90
N LEU A 137 2.91 -14.05 -0.90
CA LEU A 137 3.79 -15.21 -0.96
C LEU A 137 3.02 -16.53 -0.92
N ASP A 138 1.81 -16.50 -0.45
CA ASP A 138 0.89 -17.67 -0.38
C ASP A 138 1.51 -18.87 0.32
N ARG A 139 2.00 -18.63 1.55
CA ARG A 139 2.61 -19.68 2.35
C ARG A 139 2.12 -19.70 3.79
#